data_eb71b661ecbfb08939b1791b2d83b336
#
_entry.id   eb71b661ecbfb08939b1791b2d83b336
#
_cell.length_a   1.000
_cell.length_b   1.000
_cell.length_c   1.000
_cell.angle_alpha   90.00
_cell.angle_beta   90.00
_cell.angle_gamma   90.00
#
_symmetry.space_group_name_H-M   'P 1'
#
loop_
_entity.id
_entity.type
_entity.pdbx_description
1 polymer ?
#
loop_
_entity_poly.entity_id
_entity_poly.type
_entity_poly.pdbx_seq_one_letter_code
_entity_poly.pdbx_strand_id
1 'polypeptide(L)'
;LSIFYPPAIYQKVSIASDVKNEKLYASFKVLVDEGYLSVAKNSFAKARNDAKVKDDDSVDNKDDNKCDAALFEVLKKYRKGSTITFNGFNIKEGETSPPKRYNSGSIILAMENAGQLIEDEELRAQIKGSGIGTSATRAEILKKLNTIKYISINSKTQIITPTFLGEIIYDVVDNSIRHLLNPELTASWEKGLTGVAEGTITADEYMEKLDGFVSRRTRAVMALRNQAGLVGLFNETAKNYK
;
A
#
# COMPACT_ATOMS: atom_id res chain seq x y z
N LEU A 1 -10.22 7.80 -30.64
CA LEU A 1 -9.26 8.70 -31.34
C LEU A 1 -7.94 8.86 -30.59
N SER A 2 -7.94 9.02 -29.26
CA SER A 2 -6.72 9.23 -28.45
C SER A 2 -5.67 8.11 -28.59
N ILE A 3 -6.09 6.86 -28.89
CA ILE A 3 -5.20 5.70 -29.09
C ILE A 3 -4.28 5.87 -30.32
N PHE A 4 -4.71 6.66 -31.30
CA PHE A 4 -3.94 6.90 -32.54
C PHE A 4 -2.99 8.08 -32.44
N TYR A 5 -3.00 8.80 -31.31
CA TYR A 5 -2.11 9.92 -31.07
C TYR A 5 -0.86 9.47 -30.28
N PRO A 6 0.29 10.14 -30.49
CA PRO A 6 1.48 9.84 -29.72
C PRO A 6 1.26 10.05 -28.22
N PRO A 7 2.04 9.41 -27.35
CA PRO A 7 1.95 9.60 -25.91
C PRO A 7 2.29 11.04 -25.52
N ALA A 8 1.69 11.53 -24.44
CA ALA A 8 2.08 12.80 -23.84
C ALA A 8 3.47 12.67 -23.21
N ILE A 9 4.36 13.61 -23.50
CA ILE A 9 5.73 13.60 -23.03
C ILE A 9 5.87 14.58 -21.87
N TYR A 10 6.26 14.06 -20.70
CA TYR A 10 6.58 14.85 -19.53
C TYR A 10 8.07 14.80 -19.24
N GLN A 11 8.64 15.94 -18.91
CA GLN A 11 9.98 16.03 -18.38
C GLN A 11 9.91 16.22 -16.86
N LYS A 12 10.57 15.32 -16.10
CA LYS A 12 10.72 15.45 -14.66
C LYS A 12 12.01 16.23 -14.39
N VAL A 13 11.89 17.30 -13.62
CA VAL A 13 13.01 18.10 -13.14
C VAL A 13 13.13 17.88 -11.64
N SER A 14 14.33 17.58 -11.16
CA SER A 14 14.65 17.44 -9.75
C SER A 14 15.82 18.36 -9.43
N ILE A 15 15.66 19.21 -8.44
CA ILE A 15 16.66 20.18 -8.01
C ILE A 15 17.03 19.82 -6.56
N ALA A 16 18.31 19.75 -6.29
CA ALA A 16 18.86 19.69 -4.95
C ALA A 16 19.67 20.95 -4.70
N SER A 17 19.33 21.72 -3.69
CA SER A 17 20.02 22.96 -3.32
C SER A 17 20.64 22.80 -1.92
N ASP A 18 21.90 23.18 -1.80
CA ASP A 18 22.60 23.20 -0.53
C ASP A 18 22.50 24.62 0.06
N VAL A 19 21.90 24.75 1.24
CA VAL A 19 21.78 26.00 1.97
C VAL A 19 22.44 25.83 3.33
N LYS A 20 23.63 26.37 3.50
CA LYS A 20 24.51 26.12 4.65
C LYS A 20 24.77 24.61 4.80
N ASN A 21 24.21 23.97 5.83
CA ASN A 21 24.34 22.52 6.08
C ASN A 21 23.08 21.74 5.75
N GLU A 22 22.05 22.39 5.20
CA GLU A 22 20.76 21.77 4.92
C GLU A 22 20.58 21.57 3.42
N LYS A 23 19.97 20.45 3.05
CA LYS A 23 19.63 20.12 1.64
C LYS A 23 18.15 20.31 1.40
N LEU A 24 17.83 21.17 0.47
CA LEU A 24 16.46 21.40 0.01
C LEU A 24 16.23 20.71 -1.31
N TYR A 25 15.15 19.98 -1.44
CA TYR A 25 14.78 19.23 -2.63
C TYR A 25 13.50 19.79 -3.24
N ALA A 26 13.49 19.97 -4.54
CA ALA A 26 12.29 20.30 -5.30
C ALA A 26 12.19 19.36 -6.50
N SER A 27 10.99 18.86 -6.78
CA SER A 27 10.74 18.10 -8.00
C SER A 27 9.39 18.49 -8.60
N PHE A 28 9.36 18.62 -9.92
CA PHE A 28 8.15 18.95 -10.66
C PHE A 28 8.19 18.30 -12.04
N LYS A 29 7.01 18.17 -12.65
CA LYS A 29 6.86 17.64 -14.00
C LYS A 29 6.38 18.76 -14.91
N VAL A 30 7.01 18.88 -16.07
CA VAL A 30 6.62 19.82 -17.12
C VAL A 30 6.12 19.01 -18.30
N LEU A 31 4.97 19.37 -18.84
CA LEU A 31 4.45 18.80 -20.08
C LEU A 31 5.20 19.42 -21.25
N VAL A 32 5.97 18.60 -21.97
CA VAL A 32 6.78 19.03 -23.13
C VAL A 32 6.00 18.85 -24.41
N ASP A 33 5.28 17.75 -24.56
CA ASP A 33 4.44 17.45 -25.70
C ASP A 33 3.08 16.95 -25.22
N GLU A 34 2.01 17.56 -25.70
CA GLU A 34 0.65 17.21 -25.31
C GLU A 34 0.21 15.85 -25.86
N GLY A 35 0.75 15.38 -26.98
CA GLY A 35 0.38 14.12 -27.60
C GLY A 35 -1.14 13.91 -27.62
N TYR A 36 -1.63 12.77 -27.12
CA TYR A 36 -3.06 12.44 -27.07
C TYR A 36 -3.88 13.39 -26.18
N LEU A 37 -3.27 14.15 -25.27
CA LEU A 37 -3.98 15.07 -24.38
C LEU A 37 -4.64 16.21 -25.16
N SER A 38 -4.10 16.58 -26.29
CA SER A 38 -4.69 17.61 -27.18
C SER A 38 -6.11 17.25 -27.62
N VAL A 39 -6.36 15.94 -27.82
CA VAL A 39 -7.67 15.40 -28.22
C VAL A 39 -8.52 15.02 -27.00
N ALA A 40 -7.89 14.52 -25.95
CA ALA A 40 -8.56 14.10 -24.72
C ALA A 40 -9.19 15.27 -23.95
N LYS A 41 -8.63 16.49 -24.01
CA LYS A 41 -9.21 17.69 -23.38
C LYS A 41 -10.66 17.91 -23.79
N ASN A 42 -11.02 17.64 -25.04
CA ASN A 42 -12.37 17.83 -25.55
C ASN A 42 -13.35 16.70 -25.15
N SER A 43 -12.83 15.49 -24.85
CA SER A 43 -13.65 14.34 -24.44
C SER A 43 -13.99 14.35 -22.95
N PHE A 44 -13.05 14.79 -22.10
CA PHE A 44 -13.21 14.77 -20.65
C PHE A 44 -13.79 16.05 -20.06
N ALA A 45 -13.82 17.15 -20.80
CA ALA A 45 -14.42 18.41 -20.35
C ALA A 45 -15.94 18.29 -20.07
N LYS A 46 -16.65 17.41 -20.79
CA LYS A 46 -18.09 17.14 -20.56
C LYS A 46 -18.34 16.23 -19.35
N ALA A 47 -17.44 15.30 -19.06
CA ALA A 47 -17.59 14.36 -17.94
C ALA A 47 -17.30 14.97 -16.57
N ARG A 48 -16.53 16.07 -16.50
CA ARG A 48 -16.20 16.76 -15.24
C ARG A 48 -17.36 17.57 -14.64
N ASN A 49 -18.36 17.92 -15.43
CA ASN A 49 -19.51 18.67 -14.93
C ASN A 49 -20.61 17.78 -14.33
N ASP A 50 -20.66 16.48 -14.68
CA ASP A 50 -21.72 15.56 -14.22
C ASP A 50 -21.27 14.53 -13.18
N ALA A 51 -19.97 14.38 -12.94
CA ALA A 51 -19.46 13.45 -11.96
C ALA A 51 -18.40 14.14 -11.08
N LYS A 52 -18.85 14.75 -9.97
CA LYS A 52 -18.02 14.91 -8.78
C LYS A 52 -17.79 13.53 -8.15
N VAL A 53 -17.30 12.57 -8.90
CA VAL A 53 -16.64 11.38 -8.36
C VAL A 53 -15.19 11.81 -8.16
N LYS A 54 -14.86 12.08 -6.92
CA LYS A 54 -13.46 12.18 -6.49
C LYS A 54 -12.85 10.79 -6.66
N ASP A 55 -12.23 10.53 -7.83
CA ASP A 55 -11.24 9.47 -7.96
C ASP A 55 -10.03 9.89 -7.12
N ASP A 56 -10.01 9.39 -5.88
CA ASP A 56 -9.10 9.76 -4.81
C ASP A 56 -7.91 8.77 -4.73
N ASP A 57 -7.53 8.17 -5.86
CA ASP A 57 -6.45 7.17 -5.97
C ASP A 57 -5.10 7.73 -6.42
N SER A 58 -4.96 9.03 -6.52
CA SER A 58 -3.64 9.63 -6.57
C SER A 58 -3.24 10.03 -5.16
N VAL A 59 -2.05 9.62 -4.73
CA VAL A 59 -1.30 10.28 -3.67
C VAL A 59 -1.04 11.70 -4.18
N ASP A 60 -2.06 12.52 -4.11
CA ASP A 60 -2.00 13.92 -4.42
C ASP A 60 -1.24 14.63 -3.30
N ASN A 61 0.04 14.77 -3.51
CA ASN A 61 0.69 15.99 -3.12
C ASN A 61 -0.08 17.13 -3.84
N LYS A 62 -1.06 17.71 -3.18
CA LYS A 62 -1.84 18.87 -3.63
C LYS A 62 -1.00 20.17 -3.75
N ASP A 63 0.30 20.07 -3.76
CA ASP A 63 1.22 21.03 -4.33
C ASP A 63 1.57 20.56 -5.76
N ASP A 64 0.59 20.43 -6.64
CA ASP A 64 0.81 20.55 -8.07
C ASP A 64 1.37 21.97 -8.31
N ASN A 65 2.65 22.14 -8.05
CA ASN A 65 3.45 23.18 -8.64
C ASN A 65 3.41 22.92 -10.14
N LYS A 66 2.35 23.40 -10.79
CA LYS A 66 2.33 23.58 -12.23
C LYS A 66 3.50 24.50 -12.52
N CYS A 67 4.64 23.90 -12.84
CA CYS A 67 5.77 24.68 -13.31
C CYS A 67 5.34 25.29 -14.62
N ASP A 68 5.23 26.61 -14.64
CA ASP A 68 5.04 27.36 -15.87
C ASP A 68 6.19 27.03 -16.82
N ALA A 69 5.89 26.88 -18.11
CA ALA A 69 6.91 26.68 -19.14
C ALA A 69 8.01 27.74 -19.07
N ALA A 70 7.66 28.95 -18.63
CA ALA A 70 8.60 30.05 -18.38
C ALA A 70 9.63 29.71 -17.28
N LEU A 71 9.22 29.13 -16.17
CA LEU A 71 10.13 28.73 -15.10
C LEU A 71 11.05 27.59 -15.56
N PHE A 72 10.53 26.68 -16.38
CA PHE A 72 11.33 25.59 -16.93
C PHE A 72 12.46 26.10 -17.83
N GLU A 73 12.20 27.08 -18.70
CA GLU A 73 13.24 27.70 -19.55
C GLU A 73 14.30 28.44 -18.71
N VAL A 74 13.92 29.06 -17.61
CA VAL A 74 14.86 29.65 -16.65
C VAL A 74 15.73 28.57 -16.00
N LEU A 75 15.11 27.46 -15.57
CA LEU A 75 15.83 26.37 -14.90
C LEU A 75 16.80 25.61 -15.80
N LYS A 76 16.54 25.53 -17.10
CA LYS A 76 17.48 24.96 -18.09
C LYS A 76 18.83 25.67 -18.14
N LYS A 77 18.88 26.93 -17.74
CA LYS A 77 20.13 27.73 -17.73
C LYS A 77 21.03 27.39 -16.55
N TYR A 78 20.49 26.80 -15.48
CA TYR A 78 21.26 26.40 -14.31
C TYR A 78 21.95 25.07 -14.55
N ARG A 79 23.19 24.94 -14.04
CA ARG A 79 23.97 23.71 -14.05
C ARG A 79 24.39 23.35 -12.63
N LYS A 80 24.89 22.14 -12.44
CA LYS A 80 25.44 21.72 -11.16
C LYS A 80 26.50 22.70 -10.67
N GLY A 81 26.33 23.25 -9.47
CA GLY A 81 27.20 24.28 -8.89
C GLY A 81 26.78 25.74 -9.16
N SER A 82 25.68 25.97 -9.88
CA SER A 82 25.12 27.32 -10.01
C SER A 82 24.56 27.81 -8.68
N THR A 83 24.77 29.10 -8.38
CA THR A 83 24.22 29.74 -7.19
C THR A 83 22.84 30.31 -7.49
N ILE A 84 21.86 30.01 -6.61
CA ILE A 84 20.51 30.57 -6.69
C ILE A 84 20.30 31.50 -5.49
N THR A 85 19.79 32.70 -5.74
CA THR A 85 19.47 33.66 -4.68
C THR A 85 18.08 33.33 -4.11
N PHE A 86 17.99 33.13 -2.80
CA PHE A 86 16.73 32.98 -2.08
C PHE A 86 16.26 34.33 -1.56
N ASN A 87 15.04 34.71 -1.88
CA ASN A 87 14.43 35.95 -1.41
C ASN A 87 13.80 35.83 0.00
N GLY A 88 13.57 34.58 0.44
CA GLY A 88 13.00 34.29 1.76
C GLY A 88 12.52 32.84 1.85
N PHE A 89 12.17 32.45 3.08
CA PHE A 89 11.59 31.17 3.39
C PHE A 89 10.23 31.38 4.03
N ASN A 90 9.24 30.66 3.57
CA ASN A 90 7.93 30.61 4.21
C ASN A 90 7.77 29.26 4.91
N ILE A 91 7.44 29.30 6.18
CA ILE A 91 7.09 28.11 6.95
C ILE A 91 5.59 27.87 6.75
N LYS A 92 5.24 26.73 6.14
CA LYS A 92 3.86 26.30 6.01
C LYS A 92 3.59 25.28 7.11
N GLU A 93 2.81 25.66 8.09
CA GLU A 93 2.33 24.74 9.10
C GLU A 93 1.24 23.84 8.52
N GLY A 94 1.24 22.58 8.90
CA GLY A 94 0.26 21.61 8.48
C GLY A 94 0.23 20.42 9.40
N GLU A 95 -0.90 19.74 9.41
CA GLU A 95 -1.08 18.50 10.16
C GLU A 95 -1.00 17.31 9.21
N THR A 96 -0.36 16.24 9.65
CA THR A 96 -0.39 14.97 8.93
C THR A 96 -1.77 14.33 9.06
N SER A 97 -2.30 13.82 7.97
CA SER A 97 -3.53 13.03 8.02
C SER A 97 -3.21 11.54 8.18
N PRO A 98 -4.07 10.77 8.86
CA PRO A 98 -3.90 9.32 8.93
C PRO A 98 -3.97 8.71 7.52
N PRO A 99 -3.36 7.51 7.33
CA PRO A 99 -3.45 6.80 6.06
C PRO A 99 -4.90 6.59 5.65
N LYS A 100 -5.18 6.68 4.37
CA LYS A 100 -6.51 6.40 3.84
C LYS A 100 -6.88 4.93 4.08
N ARG A 101 -8.17 4.67 4.33
CA ARG A 101 -8.66 3.28 4.41
C ARG A 101 -8.51 2.61 3.06
N TYR A 102 -8.27 1.30 3.09
CA TYR A 102 -8.24 0.50 1.88
C TYR A 102 -9.62 0.46 1.20
N ASN A 103 -9.61 0.49 -0.11
CA ASN A 103 -10.73 0.07 -0.94
C ASN A 103 -10.44 -1.30 -1.56
N SER A 104 -11.44 -1.89 -2.27
CA SER A 104 -11.29 -3.23 -2.87
C SER A 104 -10.09 -3.34 -3.81
N GLY A 105 -9.73 -2.29 -4.56
CA GLY A 105 -8.57 -2.29 -5.44
C GLY A 105 -7.26 -2.14 -4.67
N SER A 106 -7.17 -1.17 -3.78
CA SER A 106 -5.93 -0.89 -3.04
C SER A 106 -5.55 -2.01 -2.07
N ILE A 107 -6.52 -2.75 -1.49
CA ILE A 107 -6.21 -3.92 -0.66
C ILE A 107 -5.63 -5.08 -1.47
N ILE A 108 -6.13 -5.31 -2.69
CA ILE A 108 -5.60 -6.33 -3.60
C ILE A 108 -4.15 -6.01 -3.96
N LEU A 109 -3.85 -4.75 -4.26
CA LEU A 109 -2.47 -4.29 -4.50
C LEU A 109 -1.58 -4.43 -3.25
N ALA A 110 -2.12 -4.14 -2.05
CA ALA A 110 -1.39 -4.35 -0.80
C ALA A 110 -1.10 -5.84 -0.54
N MET A 111 -2.04 -6.74 -0.85
CA MET A 111 -1.82 -8.19 -0.76
C MET A 111 -0.75 -8.65 -1.76
N GLU A 112 -0.75 -8.11 -2.97
CA GLU A 112 0.26 -8.39 -3.99
C GLU A 112 1.65 -7.92 -3.57
N ASN A 113 1.72 -6.75 -2.95
CA ASN A 113 2.96 -6.13 -2.50
C ASN A 113 3.28 -6.42 -1.02
N ALA A 114 2.67 -7.45 -0.42
CA ALA A 114 2.86 -7.77 1.00
C ALA A 114 4.32 -8.03 1.39
N GLY A 115 5.16 -8.45 0.43
CA GLY A 115 6.60 -8.59 0.63
C GLY A 115 7.30 -7.30 1.05
N GLN A 116 6.75 -6.13 0.75
CA GLN A 116 7.34 -4.85 1.19
C GLN A 116 7.33 -4.66 2.72
N LEU A 117 6.48 -5.41 3.42
CA LEU A 117 6.37 -5.39 4.89
C LEU A 117 7.38 -6.31 5.56
N ILE A 118 8.15 -7.10 4.79
CA ILE A 118 9.13 -8.05 5.30
C ILE A 118 10.50 -7.36 5.31
N GLU A 119 11.17 -7.37 6.48
CA GLU A 119 12.51 -6.79 6.65
C GLU A 119 13.60 -7.68 6.06
N ASP A 120 13.47 -9.00 6.20
CA ASP A 120 14.40 -9.98 5.66
C ASP A 120 14.37 -9.99 4.13
N GLU A 121 15.52 -9.69 3.49
CA GLU A 121 15.61 -9.58 2.03
C GLU A 121 15.38 -10.91 1.31
N GLU A 122 15.82 -12.04 1.91
CA GLU A 122 15.65 -13.35 1.32
C GLU A 122 14.18 -13.77 1.33
N LEU A 123 13.49 -13.61 2.46
CA LEU A 123 12.07 -13.87 2.58
C LEU A 123 11.24 -12.90 1.74
N ARG A 124 11.68 -11.65 1.65
CA ARG A 124 11.05 -10.64 0.76
C ARG A 124 11.15 -11.06 -0.69
N ALA A 125 12.31 -11.55 -1.13
CA ALA A 125 12.51 -12.03 -2.49
C ALA A 125 11.59 -13.22 -2.83
N GLN A 126 11.36 -14.12 -1.87
CA GLN A 126 10.49 -15.28 -2.03
C GLN A 126 9.02 -14.89 -2.27
N ILE A 127 8.53 -13.88 -1.58
CA ILE A 127 7.14 -13.37 -1.72
C ILE A 127 7.01 -12.33 -2.85
N LYS A 128 8.13 -11.81 -3.36
CA LYS A 128 8.16 -10.79 -4.42
C LYS A 128 7.63 -11.33 -5.73
N GLY A 129 6.38 -11.34 -5.98
CA GLY A 129 5.76 -11.82 -7.23
C GLY A 129 4.56 -12.71 -6.97
N SER A 130 4.46 -13.33 -5.80
CA SER A 130 3.27 -14.08 -5.39
C SER A 130 2.40 -13.27 -4.43
N GLY A 131 2.99 -12.53 -3.46
CA GLY A 131 2.25 -11.81 -2.43
C GLY A 131 1.44 -12.75 -1.53
N ILE A 132 0.39 -12.22 -0.91
CA ILE A 132 -0.60 -13.00 -0.16
C ILE A 132 -1.71 -13.43 -1.13
N GLY A 133 -1.88 -14.73 -1.31
CA GLY A 133 -2.82 -15.31 -2.26
C GLY A 133 -2.41 -15.07 -3.72
N THR A 134 -3.05 -15.77 -4.62
CA THR A 134 -2.89 -15.59 -6.06
C THR A 134 -3.85 -14.52 -6.60
N SER A 135 -3.63 -14.04 -7.82
CA SER A 135 -4.55 -13.08 -8.48
C SER A 135 -5.99 -13.60 -8.52
N ALA A 136 -6.18 -14.91 -8.69
CA ALA A 136 -7.50 -15.53 -8.72
C ALA A 136 -8.15 -15.62 -7.33
N THR A 137 -7.37 -15.84 -6.27
CA THR A 137 -7.90 -16.10 -4.93
C THR A 137 -8.10 -14.86 -4.08
N ARG A 138 -7.39 -13.75 -4.36
CA ARG A 138 -7.48 -12.51 -3.55
C ARG A 138 -8.90 -11.96 -3.47
N ALA A 139 -9.60 -11.91 -4.61
CA ALA A 139 -10.99 -11.43 -4.63
C ALA A 139 -11.93 -12.35 -3.83
N GLU A 140 -11.72 -13.68 -3.91
CA GLU A 140 -12.49 -14.64 -3.13
C GLU A 140 -12.24 -14.54 -1.63
N ILE A 141 -10.98 -14.29 -1.22
CA ILE A 141 -10.63 -14.02 0.18
C ILE A 141 -11.43 -12.82 0.71
N LEU A 142 -11.43 -11.70 -0.01
CA LEU A 142 -12.19 -10.51 0.38
C LEU A 142 -13.69 -10.77 0.44
N LYS A 143 -14.24 -11.47 -0.56
CA LYS A 143 -15.63 -11.88 -0.57
C LYS A 143 -15.97 -12.75 0.64
N LYS A 144 -15.13 -13.72 0.97
CA LYS A 144 -15.29 -14.60 2.13
C LYS A 144 -15.27 -13.79 3.44
N LEU A 145 -14.28 -12.90 3.62
CA LEU A 145 -14.18 -12.04 4.81
C LEU A 145 -15.43 -11.15 4.99
N ASN A 146 -15.97 -10.62 3.90
CA ASN A 146 -17.20 -9.84 3.92
C ASN A 146 -18.43 -10.72 4.25
N THR A 147 -18.50 -11.93 3.70
CA THR A 147 -19.60 -12.87 3.94
C THR A 147 -19.66 -13.33 5.40
N ILE A 148 -18.51 -13.64 6.01
CA ILE A 148 -18.41 -14.01 7.43
C ILE A 148 -18.42 -12.80 8.37
N LYS A 149 -18.59 -11.59 7.79
CA LYS A 149 -18.71 -10.32 8.53
C LYS A 149 -17.49 -9.96 9.38
N TYR A 150 -16.30 -10.30 8.93
CA TYR A 150 -15.07 -9.78 9.53
C TYR A 150 -14.72 -8.38 9.01
N ILE A 151 -15.10 -8.11 7.78
CA ILE A 151 -15.00 -6.79 7.16
C ILE A 151 -16.35 -6.39 6.58
N SER A 152 -16.55 -5.09 6.39
CA SER A 152 -17.66 -4.51 5.65
C SER A 152 -17.13 -3.73 4.47
N ILE A 153 -17.74 -3.92 3.30
CA ILE A 153 -17.38 -3.21 2.06
C ILE A 153 -18.55 -2.29 1.68
N ASN A 154 -18.28 -1.00 1.64
CA ASN A 154 -19.29 -0.03 1.20
C ASN A 154 -19.58 -0.21 -0.29
N SER A 155 -20.83 -0.42 -0.67
CA SER A 155 -21.22 -0.69 -2.06
C SER A 155 -20.93 0.44 -3.04
N LYS A 156 -20.96 1.72 -2.59
CA LYS A 156 -20.74 2.89 -3.43
C LYS A 156 -19.26 3.29 -3.51
N THR A 157 -18.58 3.38 -2.37
CA THR A 157 -17.20 3.85 -2.29
C THR A 157 -16.16 2.73 -2.34
N GLN A 158 -16.61 1.48 -2.22
CA GLN A 158 -15.75 0.29 -2.11
C GLN A 158 -14.76 0.33 -0.94
N ILE A 159 -14.94 1.28 -0.01
CA ILE A 159 -14.09 1.39 1.19
C ILE A 159 -14.35 0.20 2.09
N ILE A 160 -13.26 -0.38 2.59
CA ILE A 160 -13.26 -1.52 3.49
C ILE A 160 -13.07 -1.03 4.92
N THR A 161 -13.93 -1.50 5.81
CA THR A 161 -13.81 -1.26 7.24
C THR A 161 -13.87 -2.59 7.99
N PRO A 162 -13.10 -2.78 9.06
CA PRO A 162 -13.32 -3.92 9.95
C PRO A 162 -14.70 -3.80 10.57
N THR A 163 -15.27 -4.94 10.96
CA THR A 163 -16.46 -4.99 11.81
C THR A 163 -16.03 -5.26 13.25
N PHE A 164 -16.92 -5.07 14.20
CA PHE A 164 -16.68 -5.43 15.59
C PHE A 164 -16.21 -6.88 15.73
N LEU A 165 -16.89 -7.80 15.04
CA LEU A 165 -16.49 -9.22 15.03
C LEU A 165 -15.10 -9.42 14.44
N GLY A 166 -14.76 -8.69 13.36
CA GLY A 166 -13.44 -8.77 12.73
C GLY A 166 -12.32 -8.31 13.66
N GLU A 167 -12.52 -7.21 14.37
CA GLU A 167 -11.54 -6.73 15.34
C GLU A 167 -11.39 -7.69 16.54
N ILE A 168 -12.48 -8.22 17.07
CA ILE A 168 -12.42 -9.25 18.13
C ILE A 168 -11.61 -10.47 17.67
N ILE A 169 -11.84 -10.97 16.45
CA ILE A 169 -11.09 -12.11 15.93
C ILE A 169 -9.60 -11.76 15.77
N TYR A 170 -9.30 -10.55 15.31
CA TYR A 170 -7.91 -10.05 15.26
C TYR A 170 -7.27 -10.07 16.65
N ASP A 171 -7.94 -9.51 17.66
CA ASP A 171 -7.46 -9.48 19.05
C ASP A 171 -7.21 -10.89 19.61
N VAL A 172 -8.10 -11.83 19.31
CA VAL A 172 -7.94 -13.23 19.72
C VAL A 172 -6.70 -13.83 19.06
N VAL A 173 -6.49 -13.62 17.76
CA VAL A 173 -5.34 -14.16 17.03
C VAL A 173 -4.05 -13.52 17.50
N ASP A 174 -4.03 -12.19 17.69
CA ASP A 174 -2.84 -11.46 18.17
C ASP A 174 -2.42 -11.93 19.57
N ASN A 175 -3.37 -12.22 20.44
CA ASN A 175 -3.10 -12.68 21.82
C ASN A 175 -2.92 -14.20 21.96
N SER A 176 -3.12 -14.97 20.89
CA SER A 176 -2.98 -16.43 20.91
C SER A 176 -1.90 -16.93 19.94
N ILE A 177 -2.02 -16.62 18.66
CA ILE A 177 -1.13 -17.11 17.60
C ILE A 177 -0.67 -15.92 16.74
N ARG A 178 -0.05 -14.92 17.34
CA ARG A 178 0.39 -13.69 16.68
C ARG A 178 1.20 -13.94 15.40
N HIS A 179 1.94 -15.06 15.34
CA HIS A 179 2.73 -15.42 14.16
C HIS A 179 1.87 -15.57 12.88
N LEU A 180 0.57 -15.87 12.99
CA LEU A 180 -0.33 -15.94 11.84
C LEU A 180 -0.59 -14.56 11.21
N LEU A 181 -0.32 -13.48 11.93
CA LEU A 181 -0.45 -12.11 11.46
C LEU A 181 0.83 -11.60 10.77
N ASN A 182 1.92 -12.40 10.81
CA ASN A 182 3.18 -12.00 10.22
C ASN A 182 3.33 -12.58 8.80
N PRO A 183 3.51 -11.75 7.76
CA PRO A 183 3.73 -12.20 6.40
C PRO A 183 5.00 -13.03 6.22
N GLU A 184 6.01 -12.88 7.11
CA GLU A 184 7.23 -13.71 7.10
C GLU A 184 6.94 -15.20 7.28
N LEU A 185 5.92 -15.53 8.07
CA LEU A 185 5.51 -16.93 8.23
C LEU A 185 5.08 -17.53 6.90
N THR A 186 4.25 -16.80 6.13
CA THR A 186 3.83 -17.22 4.79
C THR A 186 5.03 -17.36 3.86
N ALA A 187 5.93 -16.37 3.84
CA ALA A 187 7.15 -16.40 3.04
C ALA A 187 8.04 -17.61 3.38
N SER A 188 8.18 -17.93 4.66
CA SER A 188 8.96 -19.07 5.13
C SER A 188 8.39 -20.41 4.65
N TRP A 189 7.06 -20.56 4.66
CA TRP A 189 6.39 -21.77 4.14
C TRP A 189 6.47 -21.87 2.61
N GLU A 190 6.31 -20.77 1.89
CA GLU A 190 6.51 -20.73 0.44
C GLU A 190 7.96 -21.08 0.04
N LYS A 191 8.95 -20.60 0.79
CA LYS A 191 10.35 -20.99 0.61
C LYS A 191 10.54 -22.50 0.79
N GLY A 192 9.89 -23.08 1.81
CA GLY A 192 9.90 -24.52 2.03
C GLY A 192 9.30 -25.31 0.86
N LEU A 193 8.17 -24.86 0.32
CA LEU A 193 7.55 -25.48 -0.86
C LEU A 193 8.42 -25.36 -2.11
N THR A 194 9.08 -24.24 -2.31
CA THR A 194 10.07 -24.07 -3.39
C THR A 194 11.19 -25.07 -3.24
N GLY A 195 11.74 -25.24 -2.02
CA GLY A 195 12.77 -26.23 -1.73
C GLY A 195 12.35 -27.67 -2.02
N VAL A 196 11.08 -28.02 -1.77
CA VAL A 196 10.52 -29.33 -2.15
C VAL A 196 10.45 -29.47 -3.67
N ALA A 197 10.01 -28.42 -4.39
CA ALA A 197 9.92 -28.43 -5.84
C ALA A 197 11.29 -28.56 -6.53
N GLU A 198 12.32 -27.94 -5.92
CA GLU A 198 13.72 -27.99 -6.39
C GLU A 198 14.47 -29.25 -5.93
N GLY A 199 13.88 -30.05 -5.04
CA GLY A 199 14.49 -31.26 -4.49
C GLY A 199 15.57 -31.00 -3.44
N THR A 200 15.69 -29.78 -2.91
CA THR A 200 16.61 -29.43 -1.83
C THR A 200 16.10 -29.83 -0.44
N ILE A 201 14.78 -30.02 -0.31
CA ILE A 201 14.09 -30.52 0.89
C ILE A 201 13.16 -31.62 0.46
N THR A 202 13.02 -32.69 1.25
CA THR A 202 12.03 -33.74 0.96
C THR A 202 10.63 -33.31 1.38
N ALA A 203 9.61 -33.90 0.74
CA ALA A 203 8.22 -33.65 1.13
C ALA A 203 7.94 -34.05 2.58
N ASP A 204 8.55 -35.16 3.04
CA ASP A 204 8.40 -35.67 4.40
C ASP A 204 9.00 -34.71 5.43
N GLU A 205 10.20 -34.17 5.17
CA GLU A 205 10.81 -33.14 6.04
C GLU A 205 9.95 -31.87 6.12
N TYR A 206 9.37 -31.43 4.99
CA TYR A 206 8.47 -30.29 4.98
C TYR A 206 7.22 -30.55 5.83
N MET A 207 6.60 -31.70 5.64
CA MET A 207 5.40 -32.10 6.39
C MET A 207 5.68 -32.26 7.88
N GLU A 208 6.82 -32.85 8.26
CA GLU A 208 7.21 -32.95 9.68
C GLU A 208 7.35 -31.58 10.34
N LYS A 209 7.98 -30.62 9.64
CA LYS A 209 8.11 -29.24 10.11
C LYS A 209 6.73 -28.57 10.27
N LEU A 210 5.83 -28.78 9.31
CA LEU A 210 4.48 -28.24 9.33
C LEU A 210 3.66 -28.83 10.49
N ASP A 211 3.65 -30.15 10.63
CA ASP A 211 2.95 -30.85 11.73
C ASP A 211 3.51 -30.45 13.11
N GLY A 212 4.83 -30.32 13.21
CA GLY A 212 5.49 -29.81 14.41
C GLY A 212 5.08 -28.38 14.75
N PHE A 213 4.97 -27.51 13.75
CA PHE A 213 4.50 -26.15 13.95
C PHE A 213 3.05 -26.12 14.42
N VAL A 214 2.14 -26.79 13.70
CA VAL A 214 0.71 -26.86 14.04
C VAL A 214 0.51 -27.42 15.44
N SER A 215 1.14 -28.55 15.77
CA SER A 215 1.04 -29.20 17.07
C SER A 215 1.50 -28.31 18.22
N ARG A 216 2.65 -27.64 18.07
CA ARG A 216 3.17 -26.72 19.11
C ARG A 216 2.24 -25.53 19.32
N ARG A 217 1.73 -24.93 18.24
CA ARG A 217 0.82 -23.76 18.33
C ARG A 217 -0.54 -24.14 18.91
N THR A 218 -1.11 -25.28 18.52
CA THR A 218 -2.36 -25.77 19.07
C THR A 218 -2.24 -26.01 20.58
N ARG A 219 -1.17 -26.68 21.03
CA ARG A 219 -0.94 -26.89 22.46
C ARG A 219 -0.76 -25.58 23.22
N ALA A 220 -0.04 -24.60 22.64
CA ALA A 220 0.15 -23.30 23.26
C ALA A 220 -1.20 -22.57 23.45
N VAL A 221 -2.07 -22.58 22.42
CA VAL A 221 -3.41 -21.98 22.52
C VAL A 221 -4.27 -22.67 23.57
N MET A 222 -4.24 -24.00 23.60
CA MET A 222 -5.00 -24.78 24.63
C MET A 222 -4.54 -24.50 26.06
N ALA A 223 -3.26 -24.13 26.23
CA ALA A 223 -2.68 -23.78 27.53
C ALA A 223 -2.93 -22.32 27.95
N LEU A 224 -3.44 -21.46 27.04
CA LEU A 224 -3.72 -20.06 27.36
C LEU A 224 -4.76 -19.91 28.47
N ARG A 225 -4.52 -18.97 29.39
CA ARG A 225 -5.40 -18.62 30.51
C ARG A 225 -5.63 -17.10 30.58
N ASN A 226 -5.69 -16.43 29.42
CA ASN A 226 -5.80 -14.97 29.34
C ASN A 226 -7.22 -14.47 29.07
N GLN A 227 -8.22 -15.15 29.60
CA GLN A 227 -9.64 -14.79 29.36
C GLN A 227 -9.98 -13.38 29.85
N ALA A 228 -9.50 -13.02 31.04
CA ALA A 228 -9.77 -11.69 31.61
C ALA A 228 -9.14 -10.56 30.75
N GLY A 229 -7.93 -10.78 30.24
CA GLY A 229 -7.27 -9.84 29.33
C GLY A 229 -8.04 -9.65 28.02
N LEU A 230 -8.52 -10.73 27.42
CA LEU A 230 -9.33 -10.67 26.20
C LEU A 230 -10.66 -9.95 26.43
N VAL A 231 -11.34 -10.18 27.56
CA VAL A 231 -12.58 -9.44 27.90
C VAL A 231 -12.30 -7.93 28.00
N GLY A 232 -11.16 -7.55 28.60
CA GLY A 232 -10.73 -6.14 28.65
C GLY A 232 -10.58 -5.55 27.24
N LEU A 233 -9.87 -6.23 26.35
CA LEU A 233 -9.68 -5.81 24.96
C LEU A 233 -11.01 -5.68 24.21
N PHE A 234 -11.89 -6.66 24.33
CA PHE A 234 -13.21 -6.62 23.69
C PHE A 234 -14.05 -5.43 24.14
N ASN A 235 -13.98 -5.07 25.42
CA ASN A 235 -14.68 -3.91 25.94
C ASN A 235 -14.11 -2.59 25.40
N GLU A 236 -12.78 -2.50 25.18
CA GLU A 236 -12.15 -1.35 24.56
C GLU A 236 -12.56 -1.26 23.06
N THR A 237 -12.44 -2.36 22.33
CA THR A 237 -12.86 -2.45 20.92
C THR A 237 -14.34 -2.08 20.75
N ALA A 238 -15.21 -2.51 21.67
CA ALA A 238 -16.64 -2.19 21.62
C ALA A 238 -16.95 -0.69 21.68
N LYS A 239 -16.06 0.14 22.23
CA LYS A 239 -16.24 1.59 22.28
C LYS A 239 -16.23 2.23 20.90
N ASN A 240 -15.54 1.62 19.93
CA ASN A 240 -15.43 2.10 18.56
C ASN A 240 -16.70 1.86 17.73
N TYR A 241 -17.63 1.02 18.23
CA TYR A 241 -18.83 0.56 17.51
C TYR A 241 -20.16 0.97 18.18
N LYS A 242 -20.12 1.96 19.07
CA LYS A 242 -21.31 2.52 19.74
C LYS A 242 -21.96 3.64 18.93
#